data_f03998ea333b78cb764c81ec5261ae97
#
_entry.id   f03998ea333b78cb764c81ec5261ae97
#
_cell.length_a   1.000
_cell.length_b   1.000
_cell.length_c   1.000
_cell.angle_alpha   90.00
_cell.angle_beta   90.00
_cell.angle_gamma   90.00
#
_symmetry.space_group_name_H-M   'P 1'
#
loop_
_entity.id
_entity.type
_entity.pdbx_description
1 polymer ?
#
loop_
_entity_poly.entity_id
_entity_poly.type
_entity_poly.pdbx_seq_one_letter_code
_entity_poly.pdbx_strand_id
1 'polypeptide(L)'
;VITSGGASAGDYDFVGSLVEREGEVLFDRISLRPGKAITFGMIDDTPFLGLSGNPAAAYVGFEMLARPALRKMRGFAPAGRSVQRAVLTHDVTKRQERRFYDRARVERSEATGALEVTEAATQNSALLGTMQRANCLLRIMEGPHELHTGDTVDIVRVDLPEGTVV
;
A
#
# COMPACT_ATOMS: atom_id res chain seq x y z
N VAL A 1 -5.39 6.98 -16.73
CA VAL A 1 -4.41 8.01 -16.31
C VAL A 1 -4.07 7.79 -14.85
N ILE A 2 -2.80 7.99 -14.48
CA ILE A 2 -2.34 7.94 -13.08
C ILE A 2 -1.55 9.22 -12.82
N THR A 3 -1.87 9.92 -11.72
CA THR A 3 -1.12 11.10 -11.26
C THR A 3 -0.58 10.86 -9.85
N SER A 4 0.45 11.60 -9.47
CA SER A 4 0.99 11.65 -8.11
C SER A 4 1.11 13.10 -7.66
N GLY A 5 0.50 13.42 -6.51
CA GLY A 5 0.30 14.78 -6.01
C GLY A 5 -1.00 15.40 -6.48
N GLY A 6 -1.42 16.48 -5.81
CA GLY A 6 -2.66 17.17 -6.10
C GLY A 6 -3.96 16.42 -5.75
N ALA A 7 -3.88 15.33 -4.99
CA ALA A 7 -5.02 14.47 -4.63
C ALA A 7 -5.34 14.46 -3.12
N SER A 8 -4.89 15.45 -2.36
CA SER A 8 -5.12 15.60 -0.93
C SER A 8 -6.01 16.82 -0.62
N ALA A 9 -6.23 17.18 0.62
CA ALA A 9 -7.12 18.29 1.03
C ALA A 9 -6.40 19.65 1.19
N GLY A 10 -5.36 19.90 0.42
CA GLY A 10 -4.61 21.17 0.44
C GLY A 10 -5.08 22.15 -0.64
N ASP A 11 -4.71 23.43 -0.50
CA ASP A 11 -5.07 24.49 -1.43
C ASP A 11 -4.57 24.28 -2.89
N TYR A 12 -3.71 23.30 -3.10
CA TYR A 12 -3.13 22.90 -4.39
C TYR A 12 -3.61 21.52 -4.89
N ASP A 13 -4.67 20.99 -4.29
CA ASP A 13 -5.21 19.67 -4.65
C ASP A 13 -6.30 19.81 -5.72
N PHE A 14 -5.87 19.92 -6.96
CA PHE A 14 -6.73 20.14 -8.11
C PHE A 14 -7.28 18.85 -8.74
N VAL A 15 -6.77 17.68 -8.36
CA VAL A 15 -7.10 16.42 -9.02
C VAL A 15 -8.57 16.05 -8.81
N GLY A 16 -9.07 16.15 -7.58
CA GLY A 16 -10.49 15.88 -7.30
C GLY A 16 -11.42 16.78 -8.10
N SER A 17 -11.21 18.10 -8.03
CA SER A 17 -12.02 19.09 -8.74
C SER A 17 -11.90 18.99 -10.27
N LEU A 18 -10.73 18.57 -10.79
CA LEU A 18 -10.58 18.28 -12.22
C LEU A 18 -11.47 17.12 -12.64
N VAL A 19 -11.41 16.00 -11.90
CA VAL A 19 -12.20 14.81 -12.23
C VAL A 19 -13.70 15.08 -12.06
N GLU A 20 -14.11 15.86 -11.04
CA GLU A 20 -15.51 16.28 -10.86
C GLU A 20 -16.03 17.15 -12.01
N ARG A 21 -15.19 18.04 -12.55
CA ARG A 21 -15.58 18.95 -13.65
C ARG A 21 -15.63 18.24 -15.00
N GLU A 22 -14.69 17.34 -15.28
CA GLU A 22 -14.50 16.71 -16.59
C GLU A 22 -15.09 15.30 -16.69
N GLY A 23 -15.59 14.74 -15.56
CA GLY A 23 -16.06 13.37 -15.50
C GLY A 23 -16.81 13.03 -14.20
N GLU A 24 -16.60 11.86 -13.66
CA GLU A 24 -17.24 11.34 -12.45
C GLU A 24 -16.19 10.88 -11.42
N VAL A 25 -16.27 11.38 -10.18
CA VAL A 25 -15.50 10.85 -9.05
C VAL A 25 -16.25 9.69 -8.42
N LEU A 26 -15.64 8.51 -8.42
CA LEU A 26 -16.19 7.30 -7.80
C LEU A 26 -15.84 7.22 -6.32
N PHE A 27 -14.64 7.63 -5.95
CA PHE A 27 -14.24 7.86 -4.55
C PHE A 27 -12.99 8.76 -4.48
N ASP A 28 -12.85 9.50 -3.36
CA ASP A 28 -11.74 10.40 -3.07
C ASP A 28 -10.94 10.02 -1.83
N ARG A 29 -11.38 8.98 -1.12
CA ARG A 29 -10.75 8.48 0.11
C ARG A 29 -10.93 6.98 0.27
N ILE A 30 -9.91 6.37 0.89
CA ILE A 30 -9.95 4.95 1.27
C ILE A 30 -9.47 4.74 2.70
N SER A 31 -9.89 3.63 3.31
CA SER A 31 -9.48 3.25 4.66
C SER A 31 -8.10 2.59 4.66
N LEU A 32 -7.08 3.34 4.24
CA LEU A 32 -5.70 2.88 4.05
C LEU A 32 -4.70 3.77 4.79
N ARG A 33 -3.61 3.21 5.28
CA ARG A 33 -2.44 3.92 5.78
C ARG A 33 -1.15 3.22 5.31
N PRO A 34 -0.17 3.99 4.75
CA PRO A 34 -0.28 5.36 4.28
C PRO A 34 -1.16 5.44 3.02
N GLY A 35 -1.75 6.62 2.74
CA GLY A 35 -2.45 6.84 1.48
C GLY A 35 -3.98 6.92 1.60
N LYS A 36 -4.51 7.60 2.62
CA LYS A 36 -5.95 7.83 2.77
C LYS A 36 -6.56 8.62 1.60
N ALA A 37 -5.87 9.67 1.15
CA ALA A 37 -6.31 10.52 0.05
C ALA A 37 -5.89 9.89 -1.27
N ILE A 38 -6.84 9.33 -1.97
CA ILE A 38 -6.71 8.73 -3.31
C ILE A 38 -8.01 9.03 -4.05
N THR A 39 -7.91 9.75 -5.15
CA THR A 39 -9.06 10.02 -6.01
C THR A 39 -9.12 8.99 -7.12
N PHE A 40 -10.26 8.33 -7.27
CA PHE A 40 -10.52 7.48 -8.41
C PHE A 40 -11.82 7.91 -9.10
N GLY A 41 -11.78 8.01 -10.42
CA GLY A 41 -12.92 8.41 -11.22
C GLY A 41 -12.75 8.03 -12.68
N MET A 42 -13.69 8.50 -13.48
CA MET A 42 -13.72 8.33 -14.92
C MET A 42 -13.79 9.70 -15.59
N ILE A 43 -12.97 9.91 -16.61
CA ILE A 43 -13.09 11.05 -17.53
C ILE A 43 -13.36 10.42 -18.91
N ASP A 44 -14.52 10.63 -19.45
CA ASP A 44 -15.08 9.84 -20.55
C ASP A 44 -14.98 8.34 -20.20
N ASP A 45 -14.45 7.50 -21.08
CA ASP A 45 -14.22 6.07 -20.84
C ASP A 45 -12.84 5.76 -20.23
N THR A 46 -12.12 6.78 -19.77
CA THR A 46 -10.74 6.64 -19.27
C THR A 46 -10.70 6.62 -17.76
N PRO A 47 -10.25 5.52 -17.11
CA PRO A 47 -10.01 5.49 -15.68
C PRO A 47 -8.93 6.49 -15.26
N PHE A 48 -9.22 7.26 -14.22
CA PHE A 48 -8.33 8.25 -13.64
C PHE A 48 -8.05 7.91 -12.18
N LEU A 49 -6.78 7.80 -11.81
CA LEU A 49 -6.34 7.51 -10.44
C LEU A 49 -5.33 8.58 -9.97
N GLY A 50 -5.76 9.40 -9.02
CA GLY A 50 -4.93 10.39 -8.34
C GLY A 50 -4.34 9.82 -7.06
N LEU A 51 -3.02 9.64 -7.03
CA LEU A 51 -2.29 9.19 -5.85
C LEU A 51 -1.79 10.37 -5.02
N SER A 52 -1.63 10.16 -3.72
CA SER A 52 -1.03 11.15 -2.82
C SER A 52 0.37 11.59 -3.31
N GLY A 53 0.74 12.86 -3.07
CA GLY A 53 2.08 13.36 -3.32
C GLY A 53 3.14 12.89 -2.31
N ASN A 54 2.71 12.35 -1.17
CA ASN A 54 3.61 11.78 -0.19
C ASN A 54 4.21 10.46 -0.71
N PRO A 55 5.55 10.31 -0.77
CA PRO A 55 6.19 9.18 -1.46
C PRO A 55 5.73 7.79 -0.99
N ALA A 56 5.67 7.56 0.31
CA ALA A 56 5.25 6.25 0.80
C ALA A 56 3.76 5.99 0.57
N ALA A 57 2.93 7.04 0.62
CA ALA A 57 1.51 6.93 0.32
C ALA A 57 1.26 6.67 -1.17
N ALA A 58 2.00 7.35 -2.06
CA ALA A 58 1.97 7.10 -3.49
C ALA A 58 2.40 5.66 -3.82
N TYR A 59 3.49 5.20 -3.21
CA TYR A 59 4.01 3.85 -3.40
C TYR A 59 2.99 2.78 -2.97
N VAL A 60 2.46 2.87 -1.75
CA VAL A 60 1.45 1.91 -1.27
C VAL A 60 0.17 1.99 -2.10
N GLY A 61 -0.29 3.20 -2.44
CA GLY A 61 -1.45 3.39 -3.33
C GLY A 61 -1.23 2.77 -4.72
N PHE A 62 -0.02 2.93 -5.28
CA PHE A 62 0.34 2.29 -6.53
C PHE A 62 0.30 0.76 -6.41
N GLU A 63 0.97 0.17 -5.43
CA GLU A 63 1.05 -1.28 -5.26
C GLU A 63 -0.32 -1.93 -4.96
N MET A 64 -1.17 -1.25 -4.20
CA MET A 64 -2.46 -1.80 -3.77
C MET A 64 -3.61 -1.53 -4.73
N LEU A 65 -3.55 -0.46 -5.55
CA LEU A 65 -4.65 -0.06 -6.43
C LEU A 65 -4.22 0.04 -7.90
N ALA A 66 -3.25 0.89 -8.22
CA ALA A 66 -2.85 1.16 -9.61
C ALA A 66 -2.30 -0.09 -10.29
N ARG A 67 -1.35 -0.77 -9.66
CA ARG A 67 -0.72 -1.97 -10.21
C ARG A 67 -1.72 -3.11 -10.46
N PRO A 68 -2.61 -3.50 -9.51
CA PRO A 68 -3.63 -4.50 -9.77
C PRO A 68 -4.58 -4.11 -10.91
N ALA A 69 -4.99 -2.84 -10.97
CA ALA A 69 -5.84 -2.35 -12.06
C ALA A 69 -5.15 -2.48 -13.42
N LEU A 70 -3.90 -2.02 -13.55
CA LEU A 70 -3.11 -2.15 -14.78
C LEU A 70 -2.91 -3.61 -15.19
N ARG A 71 -2.64 -4.51 -14.23
CA ARG A 71 -2.50 -5.94 -14.51
C ARG A 71 -3.80 -6.56 -14.99
N LYS A 72 -4.92 -6.22 -14.34
CA LYS A 72 -6.25 -6.67 -14.75
C LYS A 72 -6.59 -6.19 -16.16
N MET A 73 -6.31 -4.93 -16.49
CA MET A 73 -6.50 -4.38 -17.85
C MET A 73 -5.66 -5.11 -18.90
N ARG A 74 -4.52 -5.67 -18.52
CA ARG A 74 -3.66 -6.50 -19.39
C ARG A 74 -4.02 -7.99 -19.39
N GLY A 75 -5.09 -8.40 -18.70
CA GLY A 75 -5.55 -9.79 -18.65
C GLY A 75 -4.77 -10.70 -17.68
N PHE A 76 -3.95 -10.15 -16.77
CA PHE A 76 -3.26 -10.97 -15.78
C PHE A 76 -4.18 -11.39 -14.63
N ALA A 77 -4.07 -12.66 -14.22
CA ALA A 77 -4.70 -13.21 -13.02
C ALA A 77 -3.70 -14.13 -12.29
N PRO A 78 -3.53 -13.98 -10.96
CA PRO A 78 -4.08 -12.93 -10.10
C PRO A 78 -3.49 -11.56 -10.42
N ALA A 79 -4.28 -10.50 -10.23
CA ALA A 79 -3.85 -9.13 -10.51
C ALA A 79 -3.01 -8.52 -9.36
N GLY A 80 -3.34 -8.86 -8.11
CA GLY A 80 -2.64 -8.38 -6.92
C GLY A 80 -1.31 -9.07 -6.65
N ARG A 81 -0.58 -8.56 -5.67
CA ARG A 81 0.61 -9.22 -5.13
C ARG A 81 0.23 -10.36 -4.20
N SER A 82 1.11 -11.37 -4.11
CA SER A 82 0.95 -12.49 -3.20
C SER A 82 1.03 -12.03 -1.74
N VAL A 83 0.13 -12.56 -0.93
CA VAL A 83 0.15 -12.43 0.52
C VAL A 83 0.80 -13.68 1.11
N GLN A 84 1.80 -13.50 1.95
CA GLN A 84 2.50 -14.58 2.65
C GLN A 84 2.33 -14.42 4.16
N ARG A 85 2.59 -15.52 4.88
CA ARG A 85 2.64 -15.50 6.34
C ARG A 85 4.09 -15.40 6.80
N ALA A 86 4.33 -14.56 7.81
CA ALA A 86 5.65 -14.40 8.43
C ALA A 86 5.51 -14.27 9.95
N VAL A 87 6.57 -14.59 10.68
CA VAL A 87 6.63 -14.43 12.13
C VAL A 87 7.13 -13.03 12.47
N LEU A 88 6.41 -12.33 13.31
CA LEU A 88 6.76 -10.97 13.76
C LEU A 88 7.94 -11.01 14.75
N THR A 89 8.94 -10.17 14.54
CA THR A 89 10.17 -10.16 15.37
C THR A 89 10.12 -9.18 16.55
N HIS A 90 9.08 -8.36 16.65
CA HIS A 90 8.90 -7.34 17.71
C HIS A 90 7.43 -7.01 17.88
N ASP A 91 7.09 -6.38 18.98
CA ASP A 91 5.70 -6.00 19.25
C ASP A 91 5.28 -4.79 18.40
N VAL A 92 4.06 -4.81 17.90
CA VAL A 92 3.45 -3.72 17.12
C VAL A 92 2.09 -3.35 17.68
N THR A 93 1.91 -2.08 18.02
CA THR A 93 0.62 -1.56 18.50
C THR A 93 0.01 -0.64 17.45
N LYS A 94 -1.18 -0.98 17.00
CA LYS A 94 -2.00 -0.19 16.08
C LYS A 94 -3.27 0.26 16.78
N ARG A 95 -3.50 1.58 16.86
CA ARG A 95 -4.68 2.17 17.53
C ARG A 95 -5.72 2.76 16.58
N GLN A 96 -5.45 2.76 15.27
CA GLN A 96 -6.31 3.40 14.27
C GLN A 96 -7.18 2.36 13.55
N GLU A 97 -8.36 2.80 13.10
CA GLU A 97 -9.35 1.96 12.42
C GLU A 97 -8.94 1.51 11.01
N ARG A 98 -8.08 2.28 10.33
CA ARG A 98 -7.70 2.01 8.94
C ARG A 98 -6.84 0.77 8.81
N ARG A 99 -6.87 0.11 7.65
CA ARG A 99 -5.90 -0.93 7.29
C ARG A 99 -4.52 -0.34 7.11
N PHE A 100 -3.48 -0.97 7.71
CA PHE A 100 -2.10 -0.55 7.57
C PHE A 100 -1.34 -1.43 6.58
N TYR A 101 -0.46 -0.78 5.83
CA TYR A 101 0.58 -1.40 5.03
C TYR A 101 1.91 -0.76 5.41
N ASP A 102 2.48 -1.23 6.48
CA ASP A 102 3.70 -0.67 7.04
C ASP A 102 4.92 -1.27 6.35
N ARG A 103 5.90 -0.41 6.03
CA ARG A 103 7.12 -0.85 5.37
C ARG A 103 7.88 -1.75 6.31
N ALA A 104 8.27 -2.91 5.81
CA ALA A 104 8.92 -3.95 6.58
C ALA A 104 9.98 -4.69 5.75
N ARG A 105 10.85 -5.40 6.45
CA ARG A 105 11.81 -6.31 5.86
C ARG A 105 11.49 -7.72 6.32
N VAL A 106 11.36 -8.63 5.37
CA VAL A 106 11.21 -10.06 5.64
C VAL A 106 12.46 -10.79 5.20
N GLU A 107 12.92 -11.69 6.04
CA GLU A 107 14.08 -12.55 5.80
C GLU A 107 13.73 -13.99 6.20
N ARG A 108 14.46 -14.95 5.67
CA ARG A 108 14.30 -16.34 6.08
C ARG A 108 15.24 -16.60 7.27
N SER A 109 14.69 -17.05 8.36
CA SER A 109 15.45 -17.48 9.53
C SER A 109 16.34 -18.67 9.20
N GLU A 110 17.63 -18.57 9.44
CA GLU A 110 18.57 -19.69 9.27
C GLU A 110 18.31 -20.82 10.27
N ALA A 111 17.83 -20.48 11.47
CA ALA A 111 17.58 -21.44 12.53
C ALA A 111 16.31 -22.25 12.34
N THR A 112 15.22 -21.62 11.85
CA THR A 112 13.89 -22.24 11.77
C THR A 112 13.41 -22.48 10.34
N GLY A 113 14.00 -21.80 9.36
CA GLY A 113 13.53 -21.78 7.98
C GLY A 113 12.26 -20.94 7.77
N ALA A 114 11.66 -20.38 8.82
CA ALA A 114 10.49 -19.54 8.75
C ALA A 114 10.81 -18.17 8.12
N LEU A 115 9.80 -17.51 7.54
CA LEU A 115 9.90 -16.09 7.19
C LEU A 115 9.71 -15.28 8.47
N GLU A 116 10.67 -14.40 8.77
CA GLU A 116 10.62 -13.47 9.89
C GLU A 116 10.52 -12.04 9.37
N VAL A 117 9.59 -11.25 9.92
CA VAL A 117 9.33 -9.89 9.48
C VAL A 117 9.62 -8.87 10.58
N THR A 118 10.37 -7.84 10.20
CA THR A 118 10.69 -6.70 11.04
C THR A 118 10.15 -5.42 10.39
N GLU A 119 9.34 -4.68 11.11
CA GLU A 119 8.85 -3.38 10.66
C GLU A 119 10.00 -2.37 10.57
N ALA A 120 9.95 -1.43 9.62
CA ALA A 120 10.94 -0.35 9.57
C ALA A 120 10.84 0.50 10.85
N ALA A 121 11.99 0.91 11.39
CA ALA A 121 12.10 1.68 12.65
C ALA A 121 11.26 2.97 12.66
N THR A 122 10.82 3.44 11.51
CA THR A 122 9.89 4.56 11.37
C THR A 122 8.98 4.37 10.17
N GLN A 123 7.71 4.67 10.36
CA GLN A 123 6.69 4.69 9.32
C GLN A 123 6.40 6.12 8.82
N ASN A 124 7.33 7.07 9.05
CA ASN A 124 7.22 8.41 8.47
C ASN A 124 7.19 8.32 6.95
N SER A 125 6.09 8.77 6.38
CA SER A 125 5.78 8.61 4.97
C SER A 125 6.60 9.52 4.03
N ALA A 126 7.30 10.51 4.57
CA ALA A 126 8.23 11.36 3.82
C ALA A 126 9.64 10.76 3.66
N LEU A 127 9.97 9.70 4.41
CA LEU A 127 11.31 9.11 4.40
C LEU A 127 11.43 8.01 3.32
N LEU A 128 11.97 8.38 2.17
CA LEU A 128 12.25 7.48 1.03
C LEU A 128 13.14 6.29 1.39
N GLY A 129 14.14 6.49 2.26
CA GLY A 129 15.06 5.44 2.67
C GLY A 129 14.40 4.22 3.35
N THR A 130 13.21 4.39 3.93
CA THR A 130 12.45 3.26 4.49
C THR A 130 11.85 2.38 3.40
N MET A 131 11.49 2.97 2.26
CA MET A 131 10.98 2.23 1.10
C MET A 131 12.09 1.47 0.38
N GLN A 132 13.28 2.07 0.25
CA GLN A 132 14.42 1.42 -0.39
C GLN A 132 14.88 0.17 0.37
N ARG A 133 14.79 0.17 1.69
CA ARG A 133 15.20 -0.95 2.54
C ARG A 133 14.11 -2.00 2.76
N ALA A 134 12.86 -1.65 2.51
CA ALA A 134 11.74 -2.57 2.63
C ALA A 134 11.68 -3.52 1.43
N ASN A 135 11.39 -4.79 1.68
CA ASN A 135 11.11 -5.79 0.65
C ASN A 135 9.69 -6.37 0.77
N CYS A 136 8.96 -5.94 1.79
CA CYS A 136 7.56 -6.28 1.98
C CYS A 136 6.80 -5.14 2.68
N LEU A 137 5.47 -5.28 2.68
CA LEU A 137 4.57 -4.46 3.47
C LEU A 137 3.91 -5.37 4.52
N LEU A 138 4.05 -5.04 5.80
CA LEU A 138 3.30 -5.67 6.88
C LEU A 138 1.85 -5.21 6.79
N ARG A 139 0.94 -6.17 6.57
CA ARG A 139 -0.49 -5.91 6.46
C ARG A 139 -1.17 -6.11 7.81
N ILE A 140 -1.71 -5.03 8.38
CA ILE A 140 -2.51 -5.07 9.60
C ILE A 140 -3.92 -4.64 9.26
N MET A 141 -4.88 -5.50 9.56
CA MET A 141 -6.28 -5.31 9.19
C MET A 141 -6.91 -4.11 9.91
N GLU A 142 -8.15 -3.79 9.57
CA GLU A 142 -8.94 -2.70 10.18
C GLU A 142 -9.13 -2.94 11.68
N GLY A 143 -9.37 -1.87 12.42
CA GLY A 143 -9.51 -1.88 13.87
C GLY A 143 -8.19 -1.78 14.64
N PRO A 144 -8.24 -1.57 15.95
CA PRO A 144 -7.09 -1.63 16.84
C PRO A 144 -6.51 -3.05 16.90
N HIS A 145 -5.19 -3.17 16.91
CA HIS A 145 -4.48 -4.43 17.07
C HIS A 145 -3.29 -4.28 18.00
N GLU A 146 -3.08 -5.27 18.83
CA GLU A 146 -1.84 -5.50 19.58
C GLU A 146 -1.25 -6.82 19.06
N LEU A 147 -0.11 -6.73 18.40
CA LEU A 147 0.60 -7.86 17.82
C LEU A 147 1.89 -8.05 18.60
N HIS A 148 2.19 -9.28 18.96
CA HIS A 148 3.34 -9.60 19.78
C HIS A 148 4.42 -10.32 18.99
N THR A 149 5.65 -10.22 19.47
CA THR A 149 6.79 -11.01 18.99
C THR A 149 6.41 -12.49 18.94
N GLY A 150 6.62 -13.13 17.79
CA GLY A 150 6.24 -14.51 17.56
C GLY A 150 4.87 -14.71 16.90
N ASP A 151 4.04 -13.68 16.83
CA ASP A 151 2.75 -13.77 16.14
C ASP A 151 2.96 -13.99 14.63
N THR A 152 2.07 -14.79 14.06
CA THR A 152 2.04 -14.99 12.61
C THR A 152 1.18 -13.93 11.95
N VAL A 153 1.79 -13.11 11.12
CA VAL A 153 1.20 -11.94 10.45
C VAL A 153 1.20 -12.08 8.93
N ASP A 154 0.37 -11.29 8.28
CA ASP A 154 0.33 -11.20 6.83
C ASP A 154 1.32 -10.16 6.30
N ILE A 155 2.06 -10.55 5.27
CA ILE A 155 2.94 -9.64 4.52
C ILE A 155 2.62 -9.66 3.03
N VAL A 156 2.80 -8.52 2.37
CA VAL A 156 2.73 -8.39 0.91
C VAL A 156 4.14 -8.22 0.38
N ARG A 157 4.65 -9.18 -0.36
CA ARG A 157 5.99 -9.11 -0.96
C ARG A 157 6.01 -8.12 -2.12
N VAL A 158 6.95 -7.18 -2.08
CA VAL A 158 7.09 -6.15 -3.12
C VAL A 158 8.37 -6.28 -3.96
N ASP A 159 9.27 -7.15 -3.54
CA ASP A 159 10.55 -7.45 -4.18
C ASP A 159 10.50 -8.64 -5.15
N LEU A 160 9.46 -9.47 -5.07
CA LEU A 160 9.36 -10.64 -5.94
C LEU A 160 9.03 -10.25 -7.38
N PRO A 161 9.65 -10.91 -8.37
CA PRO A 161 9.29 -10.76 -9.78
C PRO A 161 7.80 -10.95 -10.03
N GLU A 162 7.29 -10.31 -11.06
CA GLU A 162 5.90 -10.50 -11.47
C GLU A 162 5.62 -11.94 -11.86
N GLY A 163 4.48 -12.46 -11.40
CA GLY A 163 4.07 -13.84 -11.68
C GLY A 163 4.72 -14.90 -10.79
N THR A 164 5.55 -14.52 -9.81
CA THR A 164 6.05 -15.47 -8.80
C THR A 164 4.88 -16.07 -8.04
N VAL A 165 4.70 -17.37 -8.16
CA VAL A 165 3.80 -18.19 -7.33
C VAL A 165 4.59 -18.60 -6.10
N VAL A 166 4.10 -18.31 -4.90
CA VAL A 166 4.71 -18.63 -3.61
C VAL A 166 3.71 -19.34 -2.72
#